data_2c8f586f5f9816663809aa88e1e62966
#
_entry.id   2c8f586f5f9816663809aa88e1e62966
#
_cell.length_a   1.000
_cell.length_b   1.000
_cell.length_c   1.000
_cell.angle_alpha   90.00
_cell.angle_beta   90.00
_cell.angle_gamma   90.00
#
_symmetry.space_group_name_H-M   'P 1'
#
loop_
_entity.id
_entity.type
_entity.pdbx_description
1 polymer ?
#
loop_
_entity_poly.entity_id
_entity_poly.type
_entity_poly.pdbx_seq_one_letter_code
_entity_poly.pdbx_strand_id
1 'polypeptide(L)'
;MKKIFLNIVILLSVLLQTACSSDSEKSDSGTVTPPVVTSDFIKAADISFLPEIEAAGVVFTNNGKTEDMLTTLKSAGCNTIRIRLWKDPANGHSGLTEVKTLAQRVKKAGLKVWLTVHYSDDWADPAVQTTPAAWKNLSFTDLKAAVASYTTTILTEINPDIIQIGNEINTGLLWPQGHLINQEAQCIDLLKTMSTTIRSKAPSTKIMIHYAGVSATDTNWFFTKVKSVDYDYIGLSYYPIWHGKD
;
A
#
# COMPACT_ATOMS: atom_id res chain seq x y z
N MET A 1 30.76 -3.21 71.50
CA MET A 1 29.92 -3.94 72.49
C MET A 1 28.88 -4.75 71.70
N LYS A 2 29.00 -6.08 71.87
CA LYS A 2 27.92 -7.12 71.95
C LYS A 2 26.93 -7.16 70.72
N LYS A 3 26.61 -8.28 70.13
CA LYS A 3 26.85 -9.78 70.20
C LYS A 3 26.09 -10.31 69.01
N ILE A 4 26.64 -11.05 68.07
CA ILE A 4 26.47 -12.48 67.77
C ILE A 4 25.09 -13.06 68.17
N PHE A 5 24.33 -13.59 67.15
CA PHE A 5 23.71 -14.90 67.27
C PHE A 5 23.50 -15.50 65.86
N LEU A 6 24.19 -16.60 65.71
CA LEU A 6 24.16 -17.65 64.74
C LEU A 6 22.95 -18.58 65.05
N ASN A 7 22.20 -19.02 64.07
CA ASN A 7 21.48 -20.29 64.20
C ASN A 7 21.36 -20.96 62.79
N ILE A 8 21.98 -22.12 62.79
CA ILE A 8 21.99 -23.23 61.84
C ILE A 8 20.76 -24.09 62.12
N VAL A 9 20.07 -24.55 61.10
CA VAL A 9 19.27 -25.80 61.11
C VAL A 9 19.18 -26.28 59.65
N ILE A 10 20.02 -27.23 59.26
CA ILE A 10 19.94 -28.70 59.13
C ILE A 10 18.80 -29.17 58.19
N LEU A 11 19.26 -29.62 57.02
CA LEU A 11 19.00 -30.79 56.18
C LEU A 11 17.81 -31.71 56.58
N LEU A 12 16.94 -32.00 55.61
CA LEU A 12 16.38 -33.33 55.42
C LEU A 12 16.09 -33.63 53.95
N SER A 13 16.91 -34.49 53.38
CA SER A 13 16.74 -35.15 52.08
C SER A 13 15.73 -36.29 52.21
N VAL A 14 14.75 -36.36 51.34
CA VAL A 14 13.95 -37.57 51.13
C VAL A 14 14.02 -37.93 49.65
N LEU A 15 14.78 -38.97 49.36
CA LEU A 15 14.73 -39.74 48.13
C LEU A 15 13.45 -40.58 48.13
N LEU A 16 12.62 -40.43 47.11
CA LEU A 16 11.64 -41.46 46.75
C LEU A 16 11.86 -41.81 45.28
N GLN A 17 12.44 -42.98 45.09
CA GLN A 17 12.44 -43.71 43.82
C GLN A 17 11.06 -44.37 43.66
N THR A 18 10.40 -44.18 42.56
CA THR A 18 9.34 -45.06 42.10
C THR A 18 9.57 -45.44 40.65
N ALA A 19 9.37 -46.69 40.44
CA ALA A 19 9.67 -47.57 39.35
C ALA A 19 9.15 -47.15 37.96
N CYS A 20 9.92 -47.59 36.95
CA CYS A 20 9.51 -47.72 35.58
C CYS A 20 8.22 -48.55 35.40
N SER A 21 7.25 -48.07 34.67
CA SER A 21 6.39 -48.91 33.87
C SER A 21 6.46 -48.42 32.42
N SER A 22 6.88 -49.30 31.56
CA SER A 22 6.95 -49.14 30.12
C SER A 22 5.55 -49.26 29.54
N ASP A 23 4.94 -48.17 29.14
CA ASP A 23 3.84 -48.17 28.17
C ASP A 23 4.33 -47.55 26.87
N SER A 24 4.34 -48.41 25.85
CA SER A 24 4.65 -48.02 24.47
C SER A 24 3.49 -47.23 23.88
N GLU A 25 3.52 -45.89 24.03
CA GLU A 25 2.69 -45.02 23.23
C GLU A 25 3.32 -44.81 21.86
N LYS A 26 2.56 -45.16 20.84
CA LYS A 26 2.84 -44.84 19.46
C LYS A 26 3.00 -43.32 19.33
N SER A 27 4.18 -42.87 18.95
CA SER A 27 4.41 -41.50 18.56
C SER A 27 3.67 -41.27 17.24
N ASP A 28 2.49 -40.69 17.33
CA ASP A 28 1.84 -40.02 16.18
C ASP A 28 2.68 -38.78 15.89
N SER A 29 3.54 -38.86 14.87
CA SER A 29 4.28 -37.72 14.34
C SER A 29 3.34 -36.83 13.55
N GLY A 30 2.41 -36.19 14.25
CA GLY A 30 1.70 -35.07 13.71
C GLY A 30 2.70 -33.96 13.36
N THR A 31 2.97 -33.80 12.08
CA THR A 31 3.71 -32.67 11.56
C THR A 31 2.92 -31.41 11.94
N VAL A 32 3.30 -30.79 13.04
CA VAL A 32 2.80 -29.47 13.44
C VAL A 32 3.34 -28.49 12.38
N THR A 33 2.55 -28.25 11.35
CA THR A 33 2.83 -27.18 10.42
C THR A 33 2.86 -25.89 11.25
N PRO A 34 3.97 -25.13 11.28
CA PRO A 34 4.00 -23.88 12.02
C PRO A 34 2.83 -23.01 11.55
N PRO A 35 2.16 -22.27 12.42
CA PRO A 35 1.10 -21.37 12.00
C PRO A 35 1.69 -20.45 10.93
N VAL A 36 1.05 -20.42 9.77
CA VAL A 36 1.37 -19.46 8.71
C VAL A 36 1.15 -18.09 9.32
N VAL A 37 2.22 -17.47 9.79
CA VAL A 37 2.20 -16.05 10.17
C VAL A 37 1.93 -15.32 8.86
N THR A 38 0.68 -14.99 8.61
CA THR A 38 0.32 -14.07 7.53
C THR A 38 0.92 -12.73 7.92
N SER A 39 2.09 -12.45 7.38
CA SER A 39 2.75 -11.17 7.55
C SER A 39 1.82 -10.11 6.97
N ASP A 40 1.32 -9.18 7.80
CA ASP A 40 0.60 -7.98 7.33
C ASP A 40 1.51 -7.04 6.54
N PHE A 41 2.79 -7.39 6.41
CA PHE A 41 3.77 -6.64 5.65
C PHE A 41 3.46 -6.67 4.16
N ILE A 42 3.31 -5.49 3.56
CA ILE A 42 3.02 -5.32 2.12
C ILE A 42 4.31 -5.56 1.34
N LYS A 43 4.33 -6.63 0.54
CA LYS A 43 5.38 -6.93 -0.44
C LYS A 43 4.77 -6.73 -1.82
N ALA A 44 5.04 -5.59 -2.43
CA ALA A 44 4.40 -5.20 -3.68
C ALA A 44 5.40 -5.04 -4.83
N ALA A 45 4.89 -5.22 -6.05
CA ALA A 45 5.55 -4.82 -7.28
C ALA A 45 4.62 -3.91 -8.07
N ASP A 46 5.17 -2.87 -8.71
CA ASP A 46 4.44 -2.05 -9.68
C ASP A 46 4.58 -2.71 -11.06
N ILE A 47 3.44 -3.07 -11.64
CA ILE A 47 3.39 -3.68 -12.98
C ILE A 47 2.44 -2.91 -13.91
N SER A 48 2.34 -1.60 -13.72
CA SER A 48 1.43 -0.74 -14.48
C SER A 48 1.63 -0.84 -15.99
N PHE A 49 2.85 -1.17 -16.46
CA PHE A 49 3.17 -1.37 -17.86
C PHE A 49 2.90 -2.81 -18.38
N LEU A 50 2.47 -3.73 -17.53
CA LEU A 50 2.29 -5.12 -17.94
C LEU A 50 1.39 -5.29 -19.17
N PRO A 51 0.22 -4.62 -19.27
CA PRO A 51 -0.63 -4.74 -20.46
C PRO A 51 0.07 -4.30 -21.76
N GLU A 52 0.83 -3.21 -21.73
CA GLU A 52 1.59 -2.70 -22.88
C GLU A 52 2.70 -3.67 -23.29
N ILE A 53 3.44 -4.20 -22.31
CA ILE A 53 4.53 -5.15 -22.52
C ILE A 53 3.98 -6.46 -23.13
N GLU A 54 2.87 -6.98 -22.63
CA GLU A 54 2.21 -8.18 -23.17
C GLU A 54 1.66 -7.94 -24.59
N ALA A 55 1.06 -6.77 -24.84
CA ALA A 55 0.56 -6.39 -26.16
C ALA A 55 1.70 -6.27 -27.19
N ALA A 56 2.91 -5.94 -26.75
CA ALA A 56 4.11 -5.95 -27.60
C ALA A 56 4.65 -7.38 -27.86
N GLY A 57 3.99 -8.43 -27.38
CA GLY A 57 4.37 -9.82 -27.60
C GLY A 57 5.52 -10.32 -26.72
N VAL A 58 5.87 -9.59 -25.64
CA VAL A 58 6.89 -10.05 -24.69
C VAL A 58 6.39 -11.26 -23.91
N VAL A 59 7.20 -12.29 -23.84
CA VAL A 59 6.92 -13.52 -23.08
C VAL A 59 7.82 -13.54 -21.84
N PHE A 60 7.19 -13.66 -20.67
CA PHE A 60 7.92 -13.79 -19.40
C PHE A 60 8.32 -15.24 -19.16
N THR A 61 9.50 -15.43 -18.58
CA THR A 61 10.01 -16.77 -18.24
C THR A 61 10.50 -16.79 -16.79
N ASN A 62 10.25 -17.90 -16.11
CA ASN A 62 10.81 -18.20 -14.80
C ASN A 62 11.54 -19.55 -14.87
N ASN A 63 12.82 -19.59 -14.49
CA ASN A 63 13.67 -20.77 -14.60
C ASN A 63 13.64 -21.43 -16.00
N GLY A 64 13.64 -20.62 -17.07
CA GLY A 64 13.62 -21.06 -18.47
C GLY A 64 12.26 -21.58 -18.97
N LYS A 65 11.20 -21.47 -18.18
CA LYS A 65 9.82 -21.84 -18.57
C LYS A 65 8.97 -20.59 -18.68
N THR A 66 8.13 -20.55 -19.71
CA THR A 66 7.12 -19.50 -19.84
C THR A 66 6.18 -19.53 -18.64
N GLU A 67 6.03 -18.38 -17.99
CA GLU A 67 5.16 -18.23 -16.83
C GLU A 67 4.51 -16.84 -16.83
N ASP A 68 3.26 -16.77 -16.35
CA ASP A 68 2.56 -15.51 -16.16
C ASP A 68 3.25 -14.65 -15.09
N MET A 69 3.39 -13.35 -15.34
CA MET A 69 4.11 -12.41 -14.43
C MET A 69 3.51 -12.40 -13.04
N LEU A 70 2.18 -12.45 -12.90
CA LEU A 70 1.52 -12.47 -11.58
C LEU A 70 1.83 -13.75 -10.82
N THR A 71 1.92 -14.88 -11.52
CA THR A 71 2.33 -16.16 -10.93
C THR A 71 3.76 -16.09 -10.43
N THR A 72 4.67 -15.57 -11.25
CA THR A 72 6.09 -15.39 -10.88
C THR A 72 6.24 -14.47 -9.64
N LEU A 73 5.58 -13.31 -9.63
CA LEU A 73 5.64 -12.38 -8.52
C LEU A 73 5.07 -12.96 -7.23
N LYS A 74 3.93 -13.67 -7.32
CA LYS A 74 3.34 -14.35 -6.16
C LYS A 74 4.28 -15.42 -5.61
N SER A 75 4.88 -16.22 -6.45
CA SER A 75 5.86 -17.25 -6.06
C SER A 75 7.11 -16.65 -5.44
N ALA A 76 7.50 -15.45 -5.86
CA ALA A 76 8.59 -14.67 -5.27
C ALA A 76 8.20 -14.01 -3.93
N GLY A 77 6.96 -14.19 -3.47
CA GLY A 77 6.48 -13.71 -2.17
C GLY A 77 5.77 -12.35 -2.19
N CYS A 78 5.47 -11.80 -3.38
CA CYS A 78 4.58 -10.64 -3.47
C CYS A 78 3.16 -11.02 -3.00
N ASN A 79 2.54 -10.14 -2.24
CA ASN A 79 1.15 -10.28 -1.80
C ASN A 79 0.25 -9.17 -2.33
N THR A 80 0.84 -8.15 -2.95
CA THR A 80 0.15 -6.95 -3.43
C THR A 80 0.75 -6.50 -4.76
N ILE A 81 -0.08 -6.00 -5.64
CA ILE A 81 0.33 -5.42 -6.93
C ILE A 81 -0.09 -3.95 -6.96
N ARG A 82 0.88 -3.07 -7.21
CA ARG A 82 0.64 -1.65 -7.45
C ARG A 82 0.32 -1.41 -8.92
N ILE A 83 -0.74 -0.63 -9.18
CA ILE A 83 -1.21 -0.29 -10.52
C ILE A 83 -1.49 1.21 -10.56
N ARG A 84 -0.94 1.89 -11.57
CA ARG A 84 -1.17 3.30 -11.87
C ARG A 84 -2.52 3.46 -12.58
N LEU A 85 -3.24 4.52 -12.23
CA LEU A 85 -4.46 4.94 -12.92
C LEU A 85 -4.37 6.43 -13.32
N TRP A 86 -4.50 6.71 -14.60
CA TRP A 86 -4.72 8.03 -15.17
C TRP A 86 -6.20 8.24 -15.47
N LYS A 87 -6.64 9.51 -15.53
CA LYS A 87 -8.07 9.84 -15.69
C LYS A 87 -8.57 9.57 -17.10
N ASP A 88 -8.00 10.23 -18.09
CA ASP A 88 -8.35 10.11 -19.51
C ASP A 88 -7.07 10.14 -20.38
N PRO A 89 -6.21 9.11 -20.31
CA PRO A 89 -4.97 9.09 -21.07
C PRO A 89 -5.20 9.00 -22.58
N ALA A 90 -4.42 9.77 -23.35
CA ALA A 90 -4.60 9.91 -24.80
C ALA A 90 -4.50 8.58 -25.58
N ASN A 91 -3.66 7.65 -25.10
CA ASN A 91 -3.45 6.36 -25.74
C ASN A 91 -4.26 5.20 -25.10
N GLY A 92 -5.06 5.51 -24.08
CA GLY A 92 -5.85 4.53 -23.33
C GLY A 92 -5.08 3.70 -22.30
N HIS A 93 -3.75 3.65 -22.36
CA HIS A 93 -2.93 2.95 -21.38
C HIS A 93 -3.02 3.58 -20.00
N SER A 94 -3.05 2.75 -18.96
CA SER A 94 -3.32 3.17 -17.58
C SER A 94 -4.66 3.90 -17.38
N GLY A 95 -5.57 3.86 -18.37
CA GLY A 95 -6.94 4.32 -18.23
C GLY A 95 -7.84 3.32 -17.50
N LEU A 96 -9.04 3.75 -17.14
CA LEU A 96 -9.95 2.98 -16.28
C LEU A 96 -10.23 1.57 -16.81
N THR A 97 -10.46 1.39 -18.11
CA THR A 97 -10.80 0.09 -18.71
C THR A 97 -9.64 -0.91 -18.61
N GLU A 98 -8.42 -0.48 -18.96
CA GLU A 98 -7.23 -1.33 -18.89
C GLU A 98 -6.91 -1.69 -17.43
N VAL A 99 -6.93 -0.69 -16.55
CA VAL A 99 -6.62 -0.86 -15.12
C VAL A 99 -7.65 -1.76 -14.43
N LYS A 100 -8.93 -1.64 -14.76
CA LYS A 100 -9.98 -2.56 -14.29
C LYS A 100 -9.67 -4.01 -14.68
N THR A 101 -9.30 -4.24 -15.95
CA THR A 101 -8.96 -5.58 -16.44
C THR A 101 -7.74 -6.15 -15.73
N LEU A 102 -6.68 -5.34 -15.57
CA LEU A 102 -5.47 -5.78 -14.85
C LEU A 102 -5.78 -6.06 -13.36
N ALA A 103 -6.55 -5.19 -12.70
CA ALA A 103 -6.95 -5.39 -11.30
C ALA A 103 -7.76 -6.68 -11.10
N GLN A 104 -8.63 -7.03 -12.04
CA GLN A 104 -9.37 -8.30 -12.01
C GLN A 104 -8.42 -9.51 -12.14
N ARG A 105 -7.40 -9.44 -13.02
CA ARG A 105 -6.37 -10.48 -13.13
C ARG A 105 -5.59 -10.63 -11.82
N VAL A 106 -5.19 -9.52 -11.20
CA VAL A 106 -4.48 -9.51 -9.90
C VAL A 106 -5.30 -10.20 -8.82
N LYS A 107 -6.58 -9.83 -8.69
CA LYS A 107 -7.49 -10.46 -7.71
C LYS A 107 -7.70 -11.95 -7.99
N LYS A 108 -7.85 -12.35 -9.26
CA LYS A 108 -7.97 -13.76 -9.67
C LYS A 108 -6.72 -14.55 -9.30
N ALA A 109 -5.53 -13.95 -9.36
CA ALA A 109 -4.29 -14.56 -8.88
C ALA A 109 -4.20 -14.64 -7.35
N GLY A 110 -5.16 -14.09 -6.61
CA GLY A 110 -5.20 -14.06 -5.15
C GLY A 110 -4.20 -13.06 -4.55
N LEU A 111 -3.94 -11.96 -5.27
CA LEU A 111 -3.10 -10.84 -4.85
C LEU A 111 -3.98 -9.63 -4.53
N LYS A 112 -3.51 -8.77 -3.63
CA LYS A 112 -4.17 -7.49 -3.32
C LYS A 112 -3.86 -6.44 -4.39
N VAL A 113 -4.79 -5.51 -4.58
CA VAL A 113 -4.63 -4.38 -5.51
C VAL A 113 -4.30 -3.11 -4.71
N TRP A 114 -3.14 -2.52 -4.97
CA TRP A 114 -2.79 -1.17 -4.56
C TRP A 114 -2.91 -0.25 -5.77
N LEU A 115 -3.98 0.54 -5.80
CA LEU A 115 -4.26 1.45 -6.90
C LEU A 115 -3.67 2.83 -6.63
N THR A 116 -2.82 3.33 -7.53
CA THR A 116 -2.26 4.68 -7.47
C THR A 116 -3.03 5.57 -8.45
N VAL A 117 -3.89 6.42 -7.92
CA VAL A 117 -4.70 7.35 -8.72
C VAL A 117 -3.97 8.67 -8.86
N HIS A 118 -3.54 9.01 -10.07
CA HIS A 118 -2.82 10.27 -10.32
C HIS A 118 -3.72 11.50 -10.29
N TYR A 119 -5.04 11.33 -10.55
CA TYR A 119 -5.96 12.43 -10.79
C TYR A 119 -5.45 13.39 -11.88
N SER A 120 -4.78 12.85 -12.87
CA SER A 120 -4.20 13.49 -14.04
C SER A 120 -4.42 12.58 -15.25
N ASP A 121 -4.34 13.12 -16.46
CA ASP A 121 -4.43 12.35 -17.71
C ASP A 121 -3.09 11.71 -18.09
N ASP A 122 -2.03 12.05 -17.38
CA ASP A 122 -0.65 11.59 -17.59
C ASP A 122 0.08 11.53 -16.25
N TRP A 123 1.41 11.38 -16.30
CA TRP A 123 2.29 11.37 -15.14
C TRP A 123 2.04 12.58 -14.24
N ALA A 124 1.91 12.31 -12.95
CA ALA A 124 1.94 13.28 -11.88
C ALA A 124 3.15 12.96 -10.98
N ASP A 125 3.97 13.98 -10.72
CA ASP A 125 5.18 13.90 -9.89
C ASP A 125 5.37 15.24 -9.13
N PRO A 126 6.42 15.41 -8.30
CA PRO A 126 6.61 16.65 -7.55
C PRO A 126 6.71 17.93 -8.38
N ALA A 127 7.08 17.83 -9.66
CA ALA A 127 7.22 18.97 -10.57
C ALA A 127 5.96 19.23 -11.41
N VAL A 128 5.08 18.21 -11.58
CA VAL A 128 3.93 18.27 -12.48
C VAL A 128 2.72 17.59 -11.85
N GLN A 129 1.67 18.37 -11.58
CA GLN A 129 0.40 17.88 -11.01
C GLN A 129 -0.77 18.44 -11.82
N THR A 130 -0.76 18.15 -13.13
CA THR A 130 -1.69 18.73 -14.10
C THR A 130 -3.13 18.26 -13.85
N THR A 131 -4.04 19.21 -13.73
CA THR A 131 -5.49 18.94 -13.71
C THR A 131 -5.91 18.31 -15.04
N PRO A 132 -6.70 17.20 -15.04
CA PRO A 132 -7.24 16.59 -16.25
C PRO A 132 -7.90 17.59 -17.18
N ALA A 133 -7.75 17.40 -18.49
CA ALA A 133 -8.31 18.31 -19.50
C ALA A 133 -9.83 18.53 -19.33
N ALA A 134 -10.56 17.47 -18.98
CA ALA A 134 -12.00 17.54 -18.72
C ALA A 134 -12.37 18.40 -17.49
N TRP A 135 -11.44 18.66 -16.57
CA TRP A 135 -11.68 19.38 -15.32
C TRP A 135 -11.02 20.76 -15.27
N LYS A 136 -10.20 21.10 -16.28
CA LYS A 136 -9.35 22.29 -16.30
C LYS A 136 -10.10 23.60 -16.08
N ASN A 137 -11.35 23.69 -16.58
CA ASN A 137 -12.16 24.91 -16.53
C ASN A 137 -13.27 24.86 -15.46
N LEU A 138 -13.27 23.86 -14.58
CA LEU A 138 -14.27 23.74 -13.54
C LEU A 138 -14.02 24.78 -12.43
N SER A 139 -15.11 25.30 -11.86
CA SER A 139 -15.02 25.99 -10.57
C SER A 139 -14.47 25.03 -9.49
N PHE A 140 -13.96 25.57 -8.38
CA PHE A 140 -13.48 24.69 -7.30
C PHE A 140 -14.60 23.78 -6.75
N THR A 141 -15.81 24.26 -6.65
CA THR A 141 -16.97 23.46 -6.24
C THR A 141 -17.25 22.32 -7.20
N ASP A 142 -17.22 22.59 -8.50
CA ASP A 142 -17.46 21.58 -9.53
C ASP A 142 -16.29 20.59 -9.62
N LEU A 143 -15.05 21.05 -9.42
CA LEU A 143 -13.87 20.19 -9.36
C LEU A 143 -13.98 19.18 -8.20
N LYS A 144 -14.40 19.64 -7.01
CA LYS A 144 -14.66 18.75 -5.88
C LYS A 144 -15.72 17.70 -6.20
N ALA A 145 -16.81 18.11 -6.83
CA ALA A 145 -17.88 17.18 -7.24
C ALA A 145 -17.37 16.17 -8.28
N ALA A 146 -16.56 16.60 -9.25
CA ALA A 146 -15.96 15.74 -10.27
C ALA A 146 -14.98 14.72 -9.64
N VAL A 147 -14.14 15.17 -8.70
CA VAL A 147 -13.22 14.31 -7.94
C VAL A 147 -13.99 13.26 -7.13
N ALA A 148 -15.03 13.64 -6.40
CA ALA A 148 -15.86 12.71 -5.64
C ALA A 148 -16.55 11.68 -6.54
N SER A 149 -17.09 12.13 -7.67
CA SER A 149 -17.73 11.27 -8.66
C SER A 149 -16.75 10.26 -9.26
N TYR A 150 -15.58 10.73 -9.69
CA TYR A 150 -14.55 9.85 -10.26
C TYR A 150 -14.00 8.85 -9.23
N THR A 151 -13.76 9.30 -8.01
CA THR A 151 -13.37 8.40 -6.89
C THR A 151 -14.43 7.33 -6.67
N THR A 152 -15.73 7.68 -6.71
CA THR A 152 -16.83 6.72 -6.61
C THR A 152 -16.80 5.69 -7.75
N THR A 153 -16.59 6.15 -8.99
CA THR A 153 -16.45 5.26 -10.15
C THR A 153 -15.30 4.26 -9.97
N ILE A 154 -14.13 4.73 -9.53
CA ILE A 154 -12.96 3.88 -9.27
C ILE A 154 -13.31 2.79 -8.23
N LEU A 155 -13.94 3.15 -7.14
CA LEU A 155 -14.30 2.21 -6.09
C LEU A 155 -15.30 1.16 -6.58
N THR A 156 -16.28 1.58 -7.40
CA THR A 156 -17.29 0.68 -7.97
C THR A 156 -16.69 -0.28 -8.99
N GLU A 157 -15.83 0.22 -9.88
CA GLU A 157 -15.32 -0.53 -11.03
C GLU A 157 -14.10 -1.40 -10.69
N ILE A 158 -13.24 -0.95 -9.78
CA ILE A 158 -11.97 -1.61 -9.44
C ILE A 158 -12.01 -2.24 -8.05
N ASN A 159 -12.62 -1.56 -7.05
CA ASN A 159 -12.69 -1.98 -5.65
C ASN A 159 -11.29 -2.39 -5.11
N PRO A 160 -10.32 -1.46 -5.02
CA PRO A 160 -8.95 -1.76 -4.61
C PRO A 160 -8.87 -2.06 -3.11
N ASP A 161 -7.86 -2.85 -2.69
CA ASP A 161 -7.55 -3.07 -1.27
C ASP A 161 -6.88 -1.84 -0.65
N ILE A 162 -6.02 -1.17 -1.44
CA ILE A 162 -5.35 0.08 -1.08
C ILE A 162 -5.56 1.07 -2.21
N ILE A 163 -5.95 2.30 -1.88
CA ILE A 163 -6.03 3.40 -2.82
C ILE A 163 -5.07 4.52 -2.40
N GLN A 164 -4.16 4.87 -3.28
CA GLN A 164 -3.25 5.99 -3.12
C GLN A 164 -3.87 7.21 -3.78
N ILE A 165 -4.22 8.23 -2.99
CA ILE A 165 -4.87 9.45 -3.46
C ILE A 165 -3.84 10.48 -3.90
N GLY A 166 -3.53 10.46 -5.18
CA GLY A 166 -2.44 11.21 -5.82
C GLY A 166 -1.11 10.45 -5.84
N ASN A 167 -0.21 10.85 -6.71
CA ASN A 167 1.16 10.35 -6.78
C ASN A 167 2.14 11.48 -6.51
N GLU A 168 3.02 11.30 -5.51
CA GLU A 168 4.10 12.24 -5.18
C GLU A 168 3.61 13.69 -5.01
N ILE A 169 2.57 13.87 -4.21
CA ILE A 169 1.86 15.14 -4.06
C ILE A 169 2.56 16.13 -3.12
N ASN A 170 3.89 16.23 -3.21
CA ASN A 170 4.75 17.05 -2.36
C ASN A 170 4.26 18.50 -2.22
N THR A 171 3.78 19.07 -3.31
CA THR A 171 3.23 20.43 -3.36
C THR A 171 1.76 20.45 -3.79
N GLY A 172 1.03 19.35 -3.48
CA GLY A 172 -0.38 19.19 -3.79
C GLY A 172 -0.65 18.43 -5.07
N LEU A 173 -1.88 18.54 -5.57
CA LEU A 173 -2.35 17.86 -6.79
C LEU A 173 -3.37 18.75 -7.51
N LEU A 174 -3.76 18.41 -8.75
CA LEU A 174 -4.80 19.15 -9.50
C LEU A 174 -4.51 20.66 -9.57
N TRP A 175 -3.29 21.02 -10.02
CA TRP A 175 -2.90 22.43 -10.12
C TRP A 175 -3.68 23.21 -11.18
N PRO A 176 -3.93 24.51 -10.93
CA PRO A 176 -3.47 25.33 -9.79
C PRO A 176 -4.34 25.22 -8.54
N GLN A 177 -5.58 24.70 -8.61
CA GLN A 177 -6.56 24.78 -7.54
C GLN A 177 -6.18 23.95 -6.29
N GLY A 178 -5.50 22.80 -6.47
CA GLY A 178 -5.02 21.95 -5.39
C GLY A 178 -3.53 22.12 -5.08
N HIS A 179 -2.91 23.24 -5.44
CA HIS A 179 -1.50 23.51 -5.15
C HIS A 179 -1.29 23.82 -3.66
N LEU A 180 -0.62 22.94 -2.93
CA LEU A 180 -0.52 22.97 -1.46
C LEU A 180 0.08 24.27 -0.91
N ILE A 181 1.05 24.87 -1.62
CA ILE A 181 1.70 26.11 -1.14
C ILE A 181 0.82 27.32 -1.41
N ASN A 182 0.19 27.40 -2.57
CA ASN A 182 -0.56 28.59 -3.00
C ASN A 182 -2.03 28.53 -2.61
N GLN A 183 -2.59 27.33 -2.46
CA GLN A 183 -4.01 27.04 -2.22
C GLN A 183 -4.18 25.94 -1.16
N GLU A 184 -3.49 26.07 -0.01
CA GLU A 184 -3.45 25.04 1.03
C GLU A 184 -4.86 24.53 1.41
N ALA A 185 -5.79 25.46 1.68
CA ALA A 185 -7.13 25.11 2.10
C ALA A 185 -7.87 24.28 1.03
N GLN A 186 -7.73 24.63 -0.25
CA GLN A 186 -8.34 23.90 -1.37
C GLN A 186 -7.69 22.52 -1.56
N CYS A 187 -6.36 22.43 -1.44
CA CYS A 187 -5.65 21.16 -1.51
C CYS A 187 -6.15 20.18 -0.43
N ILE A 188 -6.22 20.65 0.81
CA ILE A 188 -6.70 19.84 1.93
C ILE A 188 -8.17 19.44 1.74
N ASP A 189 -9.00 20.34 1.23
CA ASP A 189 -10.41 20.06 0.98
C ASP A 189 -10.60 19.02 -0.14
N LEU A 190 -9.79 19.05 -1.20
CA LEU A 190 -9.76 17.99 -2.23
C LEU A 190 -9.37 16.63 -1.65
N LEU A 191 -8.30 16.57 -0.85
CA LEU A 191 -7.85 15.34 -0.21
C LEU A 191 -8.92 14.79 0.76
N LYS A 192 -9.57 15.66 1.55
CA LYS A 192 -10.70 15.28 2.41
C LYS A 192 -11.88 14.77 1.61
N THR A 193 -12.18 15.40 0.47
CA THR A 193 -13.26 14.96 -0.42
C THR A 193 -13.01 13.54 -0.92
N MET A 194 -11.79 13.23 -1.38
CA MET A 194 -11.39 11.86 -1.78
C MET A 194 -11.54 10.89 -0.60
N SER A 195 -10.92 11.21 0.52
CA SER A 195 -10.94 10.37 1.72
C SER A 195 -12.35 10.09 2.22
N THR A 196 -13.18 11.12 2.39
CA THR A 196 -14.57 10.96 2.83
C THR A 196 -15.38 10.11 1.86
N THR A 197 -15.18 10.28 0.55
CA THR A 197 -15.82 9.46 -0.48
C THR A 197 -15.43 7.99 -0.33
N ILE A 198 -14.13 7.72 -0.14
CA ILE A 198 -13.63 6.35 0.05
C ILE A 198 -14.20 5.73 1.32
N ARG A 199 -14.13 6.41 2.45
CA ARG A 199 -14.68 5.91 3.72
C ARG A 199 -16.16 5.60 3.64
N SER A 200 -16.91 6.44 2.92
CA SER A 200 -18.35 6.26 2.74
C SER A 200 -18.72 5.10 1.80
N LYS A 201 -17.95 4.90 0.73
CA LYS A 201 -18.31 3.94 -0.34
C LYS A 201 -17.61 2.59 -0.21
N ALA A 202 -16.40 2.57 0.34
CA ALA A 202 -15.56 1.39 0.50
C ALA A 202 -14.78 1.44 1.83
N PRO A 203 -15.43 1.30 2.98
CA PRO A 203 -14.82 1.51 4.31
C PRO A 203 -13.68 0.53 4.62
N SER A 204 -13.59 -0.60 3.93
CA SER A 204 -12.49 -1.56 4.06
C SER A 204 -11.23 -1.19 3.26
N THR A 205 -11.37 -0.34 2.24
CA THR A 205 -10.25 0.11 1.41
C THR A 205 -9.32 1.01 2.23
N LYS A 206 -8.04 0.69 2.25
CA LYS A 206 -7.01 1.49 2.92
C LYS A 206 -6.60 2.68 2.08
N ILE A 207 -6.44 3.84 2.69
CA ILE A 207 -6.08 5.09 2.03
C ILE A 207 -4.61 5.38 2.27
N MET A 208 -3.87 5.72 1.21
CA MET A 208 -2.48 6.13 1.27
C MET A 208 -2.31 7.55 0.76
N ILE A 209 -1.54 8.37 1.48
CA ILE A 209 -0.99 9.65 0.99
C ILE A 209 0.48 9.42 0.65
N HIS A 210 0.91 9.91 -0.52
CA HIS A 210 2.22 9.62 -1.11
C HIS A 210 3.06 10.87 -1.31
N TYR A 211 4.30 10.82 -0.81
CA TYR A 211 5.31 11.87 -0.88
C TYR A 211 6.59 11.33 -1.52
N ALA A 212 7.23 12.11 -2.39
CA ALA A 212 8.54 11.77 -2.96
C ALA A 212 9.67 12.35 -2.10
N GLY A 213 10.47 11.47 -1.52
CA GLY A 213 11.60 11.81 -0.66
C GLY A 213 11.50 11.24 0.74
N VAL A 214 12.60 11.34 1.48
CA VAL A 214 12.75 10.78 2.84
C VAL A 214 13.40 11.78 3.81
N SER A 215 13.60 13.04 3.40
CA SER A 215 14.08 14.10 4.29
C SER A 215 13.10 14.27 5.47
N ALA A 216 13.58 14.10 6.70
CA ALA A 216 12.73 14.22 7.88
C ALA A 216 12.09 15.61 7.99
N THR A 217 12.81 16.67 7.61
CA THR A 217 12.29 18.04 7.63
C THR A 217 11.12 18.22 6.67
N ASP A 218 11.31 17.81 5.41
CA ASP A 218 10.31 18.05 4.36
C ASP A 218 9.11 17.11 4.49
N THR A 219 9.34 15.84 4.85
CA THR A 219 8.25 14.90 5.13
C THR A 219 7.42 15.34 6.33
N ASN A 220 8.05 15.77 7.44
CA ASN A 220 7.34 16.28 8.60
C ASN A 220 6.53 17.54 8.27
N TRP A 221 7.09 18.47 7.47
CA TRP A 221 6.36 19.63 7.00
C TRP A 221 5.11 19.22 6.21
N PHE A 222 5.26 18.35 5.21
CA PHE A 222 4.15 17.91 4.37
C PHE A 222 3.07 17.19 5.18
N PHE A 223 3.44 16.16 5.98
CA PHE A 223 2.47 15.40 6.75
C PHE A 223 1.82 16.21 7.87
N THR A 224 2.47 17.25 8.36
CA THR A 224 1.84 18.23 9.26
C THR A 224 0.73 19.02 8.55
N LYS A 225 0.91 19.40 7.28
CA LYS A 225 -0.11 20.08 6.47
C LYS A 225 -1.34 19.19 6.24
N VAL A 226 -1.13 17.93 5.87
CA VAL A 226 -2.21 16.99 5.55
C VAL A 226 -2.77 16.22 6.74
N LYS A 227 -2.32 16.47 7.97
CA LYS A 227 -2.69 15.72 9.19
C LYS A 227 -4.20 15.67 9.50
N SER A 228 -4.99 16.58 8.92
CA SER A 228 -6.45 16.60 9.10
C SER A 228 -7.21 15.76 8.08
N VAL A 229 -6.51 15.12 7.14
CA VAL A 229 -7.07 14.15 6.20
C VAL A 229 -7.07 12.77 6.87
N ASP A 230 -8.15 12.01 6.74
CA ASP A 230 -8.21 10.65 7.26
C ASP A 230 -7.55 9.69 6.25
N TYR A 231 -6.43 9.06 6.62
CA TYR A 231 -5.71 8.07 5.83
C TYR A 231 -5.09 6.99 6.73
N ASP A 232 -4.74 5.84 6.13
CA ASP A 232 -4.18 4.68 6.84
C ASP A 232 -2.67 4.56 6.68
N TYR A 233 -2.12 4.97 5.52
CA TYR A 233 -0.72 4.76 5.16
C TYR A 233 -0.03 6.04 4.72
N ILE A 234 1.23 6.17 5.10
CA ILE A 234 2.19 7.09 4.52
C ILE A 234 3.01 6.33 3.48
N GLY A 235 2.97 6.77 2.22
CA GLY A 235 3.82 6.28 1.15
C GLY A 235 4.99 7.24 0.92
N LEU A 236 6.20 6.70 0.79
CA LEU A 236 7.39 7.48 0.48
C LEU A 236 8.08 6.90 -0.75
N SER A 237 8.42 7.75 -1.75
CA SER A 237 9.35 7.35 -2.81
C SER A 237 10.76 7.46 -2.27
N TYR A 238 11.42 6.31 -2.14
CA TYR A 238 12.82 6.22 -1.76
C TYR A 238 13.66 5.71 -2.93
N TYR A 239 14.65 6.48 -3.30
CA TYR A 239 15.60 6.15 -4.36
C TYR A 239 17.02 6.19 -3.79
N PRO A 240 17.69 5.04 -3.62
CA PRO A 240 19.05 4.99 -3.02
C PRO A 240 20.07 5.89 -3.70
N ILE A 241 19.92 6.11 -5.00
CA ILE A 241 20.82 6.98 -5.77
C ILE A 241 20.72 8.47 -5.37
N TRP A 242 19.54 8.89 -4.89
CA TRP A 242 19.27 10.29 -4.51
C TRP A 242 19.25 10.48 -3.00
N HIS A 243 18.82 9.46 -2.26
CA HIS A 243 18.52 9.57 -0.83
C HIS A 243 19.56 8.89 0.06
N GLY A 244 20.63 8.27 -0.52
CA GLY A 244 21.59 7.50 0.25
C GLY A 244 21.14 6.06 0.47
N LYS A 245 21.99 5.29 1.16
CA LYS A 245 21.77 3.86 1.44
C LYS A 245 21.58 3.56 2.93
N ASP A 246 21.69 4.59 3.78
CA ASP A 246 21.66 4.47 5.24
C ASP A 246 20.33 4.95 5.80
#